data_1c3e99f747bf74c594a4679c965a7826
#
_entry.id   1c3e99f747bf74c594a4679c965a7826
#
_cell.length_a   1.000
_cell.length_b   1.000
_cell.length_c   1.000
_cell.angle_alpha   90.00
_cell.angle_beta   90.00
_cell.angle_gamma   90.00
#
_symmetry.space_group_name_H-M   'P 1'
#
loop_
_entity.id
_entity.type
_entity.pdbx_description
1 polymer ?
#
loop_
_entity_poly.entity_id
_entity_poly.type
_entity_poly.pdbx_seq_one_letter_code
_entity_poly.pdbx_strand_id
1 'polypeptide(L)'
;MNTHRRSLSRIFVGFSVLLILVMIALPSSAAQKPIKWKGQSCFGLASPLGKYTIXLWKENVEKMSGGRLVIELHDAGEIVPPTKVYDAVRDGLLDFGLNTPAWQKGKYPAGDLFYTLPAGILEFNDLIIWLYGGGGKELEQEMYGDEVVVFPLGLTPPEEIWSKKPIRTLDDIKGLKIRAAGLSMELWEKLGASVVLLPGGEVLPSLQRGLIDATEFLEASVDYTLGLHEVCKYRFGPPVHMSNNIFQLLIKPASWKKLPDDLKAIVENAAMAATFQGYSRFWMDTIKYNKKIEEYGIQTTKLSKEDQARCRELGFQIINEKAAKDPFFKKVWESQKAFIEKYKPYYNLTKFD
;
A
#
# COMPACT_ATOMS: atom_id res chain seq x y z
N MET A 1 55.36 58.08 25.40
CA MET A 1 54.33 57.76 24.40
C MET A 1 54.45 56.33 23.90
N ASN A 2 54.59 55.29 24.80
CA ASN A 2 54.83 53.92 24.33
C ASN A 2 54.20 52.81 25.23
N THR A 3 53.19 53.15 25.99
CA THR A 3 52.60 52.16 26.94
C THR A 3 51.21 51.60 26.49
N HIS A 4 50.56 52.21 25.49
CA HIS A 4 49.24 51.76 25.03
C HIS A 4 49.26 50.70 23.91
N ARG A 5 50.39 50.52 23.20
CA ARG A 5 50.47 49.55 22.08
C ARG A 5 50.65 48.10 22.50
N ARG A 6 51.14 47.85 23.73
CA ARG A 6 51.40 46.47 24.22
C ARG A 6 50.15 45.79 24.87
N SER A 7 49.16 46.58 25.25
CA SER A 7 47.92 46.04 25.88
C SER A 7 46.96 45.45 24.86
N LEU A 8 46.86 46.11 23.67
CA LEU A 8 45.91 45.65 22.61
C LEU A 8 46.35 44.33 21.94
N SER A 9 47.66 44.06 21.81
CA SER A 9 48.11 42.83 21.20
C SER A 9 47.89 41.59 22.09
N ARG A 10 47.89 41.73 23.42
CA ARG A 10 47.63 40.64 24.35
C ARG A 10 46.17 40.25 24.43
N ILE A 11 45.23 41.20 24.22
CA ILE A 11 43.81 40.96 24.22
C ILE A 11 43.41 40.23 22.92
N PHE A 12 44.04 40.58 21.79
CA PHE A 12 43.73 39.95 20.48
C PHE A 12 44.24 38.50 20.44
N VAL A 13 45.39 38.19 21.02
CA VAL A 13 45.94 36.81 21.10
C VAL A 13 45.06 35.93 22.01
N GLY A 14 44.56 36.49 23.15
CA GLY A 14 43.67 35.75 24.04
C GLY A 14 42.34 35.41 23.40
N PHE A 15 41.76 36.29 22.61
CA PHE A 15 40.49 36.06 21.89
C PHE A 15 40.62 35.01 20.77
N SER A 16 41.77 35.04 20.04
CA SER A 16 42.01 34.07 18.95
C SER A 16 42.24 32.66 19.49
N VAL A 17 42.90 32.51 20.64
CA VAL A 17 43.12 31.18 21.28
C VAL A 17 41.80 30.65 21.84
N LEU A 18 40.91 31.49 22.38
CA LEU A 18 39.60 31.10 22.86
C LEU A 18 38.67 30.65 21.72
N LEU A 19 38.73 31.31 20.57
CA LEU A 19 37.94 30.95 19.40
C LEU A 19 38.37 29.60 18.80
N ILE A 20 39.67 29.31 18.80
CA ILE A 20 40.22 28.05 18.31
C ILE A 20 39.86 26.88 19.27
N LEU A 21 39.83 27.14 20.57
CA LEU A 21 39.43 26.12 21.56
C LEU A 21 37.94 25.77 21.51
N VAL A 22 37.07 26.72 21.14
CA VAL A 22 35.63 26.46 20.99
C VAL A 22 35.33 25.62 19.72
N MET A 23 36.17 25.76 18.67
CA MET A 23 36.01 24.95 17.45
C MET A 23 36.45 23.49 17.63
N ILE A 24 37.27 23.18 18.61
CA ILE A 24 37.78 21.82 18.84
C ILE A 24 36.81 21.01 19.71
N ALA A 25 35.82 21.66 20.35
CA ALA A 25 34.90 21.02 21.27
C ALA A 25 33.57 20.57 20.65
N LEU A 26 33.44 20.59 19.31
CA LEU A 26 32.30 19.93 18.69
C LEU A 26 32.49 18.42 18.89
N PRO A 27 31.53 17.74 19.55
CA PRO A 27 31.69 16.32 19.72
C PRO A 27 31.75 15.70 18.33
N SER A 28 32.87 15.06 18.01
CA SER A 28 32.96 14.14 16.90
C SER A 28 31.88 13.06 17.21
N SER A 29 30.74 13.19 16.63
CA SER A 29 29.78 12.08 16.66
C SER A 29 30.49 10.91 16.00
N ALA A 30 31.05 10.04 16.83
CA ALA A 30 31.58 8.79 16.33
C ALA A 30 30.49 8.19 15.46
N ALA A 31 30.72 8.09 14.17
CA ALA A 31 29.72 7.59 13.23
C ALA A 31 29.28 6.20 13.70
N GLN A 32 28.12 6.13 14.34
CA GLN A 32 27.55 4.85 14.73
C GLN A 32 27.44 3.97 13.47
N LYS A 33 27.83 2.71 13.60
CA LYS A 33 27.65 1.77 12.48
C LYS A 33 26.19 1.78 12.04
N PRO A 34 25.93 1.90 10.74
CA PRO A 34 24.56 1.86 10.27
C PRO A 34 23.81 0.60 10.72
N ILE A 35 22.59 0.79 11.14
CA ILE A 35 21.68 -0.31 11.39
C ILE A 35 21.26 -0.83 10.01
N LYS A 36 21.32 -2.14 9.80
CA LYS A 36 20.94 -2.75 8.53
C LYS A 36 19.68 -3.58 8.73
N TRP A 37 18.70 -3.38 7.89
CA TRP A 37 17.47 -4.18 7.86
C TRP A 37 17.40 -4.94 6.53
N LYS A 38 17.08 -6.23 6.60
CA LYS A 38 16.87 -7.09 5.45
C LYS A 38 15.37 -7.36 5.29
N GLY A 39 14.85 -7.13 4.09
CA GLY A 39 13.43 -7.36 3.85
C GLY A 39 13.12 -7.70 2.41
N GLN A 40 11.86 -8.04 2.14
CA GLN A 40 11.42 -8.47 0.82
C GLN A 40 10.10 -7.81 0.46
N SER A 41 9.97 -7.47 -0.83
CA SER A 41 8.69 -7.06 -1.41
C SER A 41 7.85 -8.27 -1.76
N CYS A 42 6.54 -8.19 -1.60
CA CYS A 42 5.62 -9.20 -2.12
C CYS A 42 5.28 -8.97 -3.61
N PHE A 43 5.73 -7.83 -4.17
CA PHE A 43 5.54 -7.48 -5.59
C PHE A 43 6.89 -7.20 -6.23
N GLY A 44 6.98 -7.47 -7.55
CA GLY A 44 8.22 -7.25 -8.30
C GLY A 44 8.73 -5.82 -8.21
N LEU A 45 9.99 -5.63 -7.85
CA LEU A 45 10.61 -4.31 -7.67
C LEU A 45 10.68 -3.51 -8.97
N ALA A 46 10.76 -4.19 -10.13
CA ALA A 46 10.80 -3.54 -11.44
C ALA A 46 9.43 -2.98 -11.86
N SER A 47 8.34 -3.45 -11.25
CA SER A 47 6.99 -2.99 -11.58
C SER A 47 6.74 -1.58 -11.03
N PRO A 48 5.74 -0.86 -11.57
CA PRO A 48 5.34 0.42 -10.96
C PRO A 48 5.01 0.27 -9.47
N LEU A 49 4.40 -0.85 -9.10
CA LEU A 49 4.05 -1.09 -7.68
C LEU A 49 5.30 -1.15 -6.80
N GLY A 50 6.30 -1.93 -7.17
CA GLY A 50 7.56 -1.99 -6.42
C GLY A 50 8.24 -0.62 -6.36
N LYS A 51 8.30 0.07 -7.50
CA LYS A 51 8.96 1.39 -7.62
C LYS A 51 8.27 2.48 -6.76
N TYR A 52 6.94 2.52 -6.78
CA TYR A 52 6.19 3.63 -6.18
C TYR A 52 5.72 3.33 -4.76
N THR A 53 6.06 2.15 -4.20
CA THR A 53 5.82 1.83 -2.79
C THR A 53 7.14 1.60 -2.06
N ILE A 54 7.62 0.39 -2.03
CA ILE A 54 8.76 -0.03 -1.21
C ILE A 54 10.13 0.55 -1.64
N UNK A 55 10.27 0.77 -2.85
CA UNK A 55 11.30 1.33 -3.35
C UNK A 55 11.39 2.68 -3.02
N LEU A 56 10.38 3.36 -3.03
CA LEU A 56 10.32 4.77 -2.62
C LEU A 56 10.46 4.96 -1.10
N TRP A 57 9.85 4.07 -0.34
CA TRP A 57 10.01 4.06 1.11
C TRP A 57 11.49 3.87 1.51
N LYS A 58 12.16 2.92 0.90
CA LYS A 58 13.60 2.68 1.14
C LYS A 58 14.42 3.95 0.88
N GLU A 59 14.21 4.59 -0.27
CA GLU A 59 14.92 5.82 -0.64
C GLU A 59 14.70 6.93 0.40
N ASN A 60 13.44 7.10 0.83
CA ASN A 60 13.08 8.09 1.84
C ASN A 60 13.76 7.78 3.19
N VAL A 61 13.71 6.52 3.65
CA VAL A 61 14.34 6.11 4.91
C VAL A 61 15.85 6.39 4.89
N GLU A 62 16.54 5.94 3.83
CA GLU A 62 18.01 6.10 3.75
C GLU A 62 18.40 7.58 3.68
N LYS A 63 17.66 8.37 2.89
CA LYS A 63 17.90 9.80 2.76
C LYS A 63 17.61 10.55 4.06
N MET A 64 16.46 10.32 4.69
CA MET A 64 16.05 11.02 5.91
C MET A 64 16.92 10.63 7.11
N SER A 65 17.38 9.39 7.15
CA SER A 65 18.26 8.91 8.25
C SER A 65 19.74 9.32 8.06
N GLY A 66 20.09 9.91 6.89
CA GLY A 66 21.49 10.19 6.56
C GLY A 66 22.32 8.91 6.48
N GLY A 67 21.71 7.79 6.07
CA GLY A 67 22.38 6.49 5.97
C GLY A 67 22.53 5.75 7.29
N ARG A 68 21.95 6.22 8.39
CA ARG A 68 22.01 5.54 9.69
C ARG A 68 21.16 4.25 9.71
N LEU A 69 20.14 4.17 8.85
CA LEU A 69 19.36 2.95 8.63
C LEU A 69 19.48 2.59 7.15
N VAL A 70 20.07 1.44 6.87
CA VAL A 70 20.31 0.93 5.51
C VAL A 70 19.35 -0.22 5.23
N ILE A 71 18.69 -0.18 4.10
CA ILE A 71 17.63 -1.12 3.73
C ILE A 71 18.13 -2.06 2.63
N GLU A 72 18.35 -3.32 3.00
CA GLU A 72 18.65 -4.41 2.06
C GLU A 72 17.31 -4.98 1.61
N LEU A 73 16.89 -4.60 0.39
CA LEU A 73 15.57 -4.93 -0.14
C LEU A 73 15.68 -5.98 -1.24
N HIS A 74 14.95 -7.08 -1.08
CA HIS A 74 14.91 -8.21 -2.00
C HIS A 74 13.63 -8.22 -2.83
N ASP A 75 13.72 -8.75 -4.04
CA ASP A 75 12.59 -8.84 -4.97
C ASP A 75 11.59 -9.93 -4.56
N ALA A 76 10.40 -9.87 -5.12
CA ALA A 76 9.33 -10.85 -4.85
C ALA A 76 9.81 -12.28 -5.18
N GLY A 77 9.74 -13.17 -4.21
CA GLY A 77 10.10 -14.57 -4.39
C GLY A 77 11.59 -14.87 -4.23
N GLU A 78 12.42 -13.87 -3.94
CA GLU A 78 13.87 -14.08 -3.83
C GLU A 78 14.26 -14.83 -2.53
N ILE A 79 13.59 -14.58 -1.43
CA ILE A 79 13.86 -15.24 -0.14
C ILE A 79 12.73 -16.21 0.21
N VAL A 80 11.47 -15.72 0.13
CA VAL A 80 10.27 -16.54 0.41
C VAL A 80 9.23 -16.29 -0.70
N PRO A 81 8.31 -17.24 -0.92
CA PRO A 81 7.17 -16.95 -1.83
C PRO A 81 6.47 -15.64 -1.43
N PRO A 82 5.98 -14.86 -2.40
CA PRO A 82 5.35 -13.55 -2.09
C PRO A 82 4.26 -13.60 -1.03
N THR A 83 3.44 -14.66 -1.02
CA THR A 83 2.35 -14.86 -0.05
C THR A 83 2.86 -15.19 1.36
N LYS A 84 4.17 -15.41 1.54
CA LYS A 84 4.80 -15.79 2.82
C LYS A 84 5.62 -14.67 3.46
N VAL A 85 5.57 -13.47 2.91
CA VAL A 85 6.32 -12.32 3.46
C VAL A 85 5.90 -12.03 4.91
N TYR A 86 4.58 -12.06 5.21
CA TYR A 86 4.09 -11.87 6.58
C TYR A 86 4.71 -12.90 7.53
N ASP A 87 4.63 -14.19 7.18
CA ASP A 87 5.20 -15.26 8.02
C ASP A 87 6.69 -15.04 8.26
N ALA A 88 7.45 -14.67 7.20
CA ALA A 88 8.90 -14.44 7.29
C ALA A 88 9.27 -13.27 8.20
N VAL A 89 8.47 -12.21 8.24
CA VAL A 89 8.68 -11.08 9.17
C VAL A 89 8.32 -11.49 10.60
N ARG A 90 7.15 -12.11 10.80
CA ARG A 90 6.69 -12.59 12.10
C ARG A 90 7.71 -13.55 12.74
N ASP A 91 8.19 -14.50 11.96
CA ASP A 91 9.12 -15.56 12.44
C ASP A 91 10.57 -15.07 12.50
N GLY A 92 10.83 -13.85 12.04
CA GLY A 92 12.13 -13.20 12.22
C GLY A 92 13.17 -13.48 11.15
N LEU A 93 12.80 -14.11 10.04
CA LEU A 93 13.68 -14.31 8.89
C LEU A 93 13.97 -12.98 8.18
N LEU A 94 12.99 -12.08 8.18
CA LEU A 94 13.09 -10.73 7.61
C LEU A 94 12.90 -9.69 8.73
N ASP A 95 13.57 -8.54 8.60
CA ASP A 95 13.35 -7.40 9.48
C ASP A 95 12.09 -6.62 9.09
N PHE A 96 11.75 -6.62 7.79
CA PHE A 96 10.57 -5.92 7.26
C PHE A 96 10.07 -6.60 5.98
N GLY A 97 8.85 -6.23 5.57
CA GLY A 97 8.32 -6.67 4.29
C GLY A 97 7.20 -5.79 3.78
N LEU A 98 7.09 -5.67 2.46
CA LEU A 98 5.89 -5.12 1.83
C LEU A 98 4.90 -6.27 1.69
N ASN A 99 3.66 -6.06 2.13
CA ASN A 99 2.62 -7.09 2.21
C ASN A 99 1.27 -6.56 1.73
N THR A 100 0.39 -7.47 1.35
CA THR A 100 -1.03 -7.17 1.17
C THR A 100 -1.84 -7.96 2.21
N PRO A 101 -2.73 -7.29 2.98
CA PRO A 101 -3.51 -7.97 4.02
C PRO A 101 -4.41 -9.10 3.48
N ALA A 102 -4.83 -8.99 2.23
CA ALA A 102 -5.73 -9.98 1.60
C ALA A 102 -5.17 -11.41 1.61
N TRP A 103 -3.83 -11.58 1.71
CA TRP A 103 -3.21 -12.90 1.72
C TRP A 103 -3.28 -13.58 3.10
N GLN A 104 -3.56 -12.83 4.15
CA GLN A 104 -3.68 -13.38 5.51
C GLN A 104 -5.15 -13.52 5.95
N LYS A 105 -6.12 -13.42 5.04
CA LYS A 105 -7.56 -13.45 5.41
C LYS A 105 -7.99 -14.73 6.15
N GLY A 106 -7.27 -15.84 5.97
CA GLY A 106 -7.51 -17.06 6.71
C GLY A 106 -7.18 -16.98 8.20
N LYS A 107 -6.23 -16.10 8.56
CA LYS A 107 -5.82 -15.86 9.96
C LYS A 107 -6.43 -14.56 10.49
N TYR A 108 -6.51 -13.54 9.66
CA TYR A 108 -6.99 -12.21 10.00
C TYR A 108 -8.08 -11.77 9.01
N PRO A 109 -9.33 -12.27 9.19
CA PRO A 109 -10.42 -11.90 8.27
C PRO A 109 -10.63 -10.40 8.12
N ALA A 110 -10.40 -9.63 9.20
CA ALA A 110 -10.55 -8.17 9.17
C ALA A 110 -9.49 -7.46 8.32
N GLY A 111 -8.41 -8.15 7.91
CA GLY A 111 -7.37 -7.57 7.04
C GLY A 111 -7.95 -6.98 5.75
N ASP A 112 -8.98 -7.61 5.21
CA ASP A 112 -9.66 -7.11 4.00
C ASP A 112 -10.21 -5.69 4.19
N LEU A 113 -10.65 -5.32 5.41
CA LEU A 113 -11.21 -4.00 5.71
C LEU A 113 -10.17 -2.87 5.70
N PHE A 114 -8.88 -3.23 5.87
CA PHE A 114 -7.76 -2.27 5.80
C PHE A 114 -7.18 -2.19 4.39
N TYR A 115 -7.56 -3.10 3.50
CA TYR A 115 -7.01 -3.20 2.15
C TYR A 115 -7.89 -2.45 1.14
N THR A 116 -9.14 -2.82 1.04
CA THR A 116 -10.12 -2.19 0.14
C THR A 116 -11.52 -2.65 0.48
N LEU A 117 -12.52 -1.87 0.07
CA LEU A 117 -13.93 -2.27 0.23
C LEU A 117 -14.62 -2.22 -1.13
N PRO A 118 -15.49 -3.20 -1.43
CA PRO A 118 -16.18 -3.22 -2.72
C PRO A 118 -17.15 -2.07 -2.89
N ALA A 119 -17.41 -1.72 -4.15
CA ALA A 119 -18.44 -0.81 -4.59
C ALA A 119 -18.38 0.61 -4.00
N GLY A 120 -17.16 1.09 -3.75
CA GLY A 120 -16.94 2.46 -3.28
C GLY A 120 -17.52 2.73 -1.89
N ILE A 121 -17.61 1.72 -1.03
CA ILE A 121 -18.07 1.90 0.35
C ILE A 121 -17.13 2.85 1.10
N LEU A 122 -15.81 2.65 0.93
CA LEU A 122 -14.80 3.64 1.33
C LEU A 122 -13.95 3.96 0.10
N GLU A 123 -14.02 5.19 -0.37
CA GLU A 123 -13.17 5.68 -1.45
C GLU A 123 -11.81 6.11 -0.87
N PHE A 124 -10.88 6.49 -1.75
CA PHE A 124 -9.52 6.86 -1.37
C PHE A 124 -9.45 7.80 -0.16
N ASN A 125 -10.11 8.97 -0.28
CA ASN A 125 -10.06 9.97 0.80
C ASN A 125 -10.62 9.42 2.11
N ASP A 126 -11.73 8.68 2.00
CA ASP A 126 -12.42 8.12 3.17
C ASP A 126 -11.48 7.16 3.94
N LEU A 127 -10.82 6.26 3.19
CA LEU A 127 -9.93 5.26 3.79
C LEU A 127 -8.72 5.91 4.46
N ILE A 128 -8.07 6.86 3.78
CA ILE A 128 -6.89 7.57 4.34
C ILE A 128 -7.27 8.38 5.60
N ILE A 129 -8.39 9.10 5.54
CA ILE A 129 -8.84 9.90 6.70
C ILE A 129 -9.19 8.97 7.87
N TRP A 130 -9.88 7.85 7.59
CA TRP A 130 -10.20 6.88 8.64
C TRP A 130 -8.92 6.24 9.23
N LEU A 131 -7.98 5.84 8.37
CA LEU A 131 -6.73 5.22 8.84
C LEU A 131 -5.93 6.16 9.75
N TYR A 132 -5.72 7.41 9.33
CA TYR A 132 -4.83 8.32 10.06
C TYR A 132 -5.52 9.24 11.05
N GLY A 133 -6.83 9.44 10.94
CA GLY A 133 -7.61 10.34 11.81
C GLY A 133 -8.78 9.68 12.52
N GLY A 134 -9.19 8.51 12.07
CA GLY A 134 -10.36 7.80 12.58
C GLY A 134 -10.06 6.57 13.43
N GLY A 135 -8.78 6.33 13.76
CA GLY A 135 -8.39 5.19 14.61
C GLY A 135 -8.11 3.90 13.83
N GLY A 136 -8.11 3.95 12.50
CA GLY A 136 -7.90 2.76 11.67
C GLY A 136 -6.52 2.13 11.83
N LYS A 137 -5.48 2.98 11.92
CA LYS A 137 -4.09 2.52 12.09
C LYS A 137 -3.91 1.76 13.41
N GLU A 138 -4.52 2.25 14.47
CA GLU A 138 -4.50 1.61 15.78
C GLU A 138 -5.24 0.26 15.76
N LEU A 139 -6.37 0.19 15.07
CA LEU A 139 -7.12 -1.06 14.89
C LEU A 139 -6.32 -2.06 14.05
N GLU A 140 -5.61 -1.59 13.02
CA GLU A 140 -4.75 -2.47 12.21
C GLU A 140 -3.62 -3.07 13.06
N GLN A 141 -2.96 -2.25 13.89
CA GLN A 141 -1.95 -2.75 14.82
C GLN A 141 -2.57 -3.72 15.86
N GLU A 142 -3.76 -3.41 16.37
CA GLU A 142 -4.47 -4.30 17.32
C GLU A 142 -4.75 -5.68 16.68
N MET A 143 -5.09 -5.72 15.39
CA MET A 143 -5.33 -6.98 14.66
C MET A 143 -4.13 -7.90 14.71
N TYR A 144 -2.92 -7.34 14.55
CA TYR A 144 -1.68 -8.12 14.55
C TYR A 144 -1.09 -8.31 15.95
N GLY A 145 -1.55 -7.54 16.94
CA GLY A 145 -0.99 -7.57 18.29
C GLY A 145 0.50 -7.30 18.29
N ASP A 146 1.27 -8.19 18.92
CA ASP A 146 2.74 -8.10 19.01
C ASP A 146 3.46 -8.93 17.93
N GLU A 147 2.74 -9.52 16.98
CA GLU A 147 3.36 -10.39 15.97
C GLU A 147 4.20 -9.59 14.97
N VAL A 148 3.71 -8.41 14.57
CA VAL A 148 4.43 -7.46 13.69
C VAL A 148 4.05 -6.04 14.07
N VAL A 149 4.92 -5.09 13.75
CA VAL A 149 4.57 -3.67 13.72
C VAL A 149 4.12 -3.34 12.30
N VAL A 150 3.00 -2.64 12.14
CA VAL A 150 2.42 -2.40 10.82
C VAL A 150 2.24 -0.90 10.56
N PHE A 151 2.54 -0.49 9.33
CA PHE A 151 2.23 0.85 8.82
C PHE A 151 1.62 0.74 7.43
N PRO A 152 0.61 1.57 7.10
CA PRO A 152 0.15 1.66 5.72
C PRO A 152 1.30 2.10 4.80
N LEU A 153 1.48 1.41 3.66
CA LEU A 153 2.54 1.75 2.70
C LEU A 153 2.08 1.50 1.27
N GLY A 154 1.92 2.58 0.54
CA GLY A 154 1.54 2.51 -0.87
C GLY A 154 0.04 2.43 -1.05
N LEU A 155 -0.42 3.11 -2.07
CA LEU A 155 -1.83 3.23 -2.40
C LEU A 155 -1.93 3.30 -3.91
N THR A 156 -2.90 2.59 -4.49
CA THR A 156 -3.09 2.58 -5.95
C THR A 156 -4.41 3.24 -6.34
N PRO A 157 -4.49 3.80 -7.56
CA PRO A 157 -5.77 4.15 -8.16
C PRO A 157 -6.70 2.95 -8.25
N PRO A 158 -7.98 3.20 -8.54
CA PRO A 158 -8.96 2.12 -8.75
C PRO A 158 -8.50 1.17 -9.85
N GLU A 159 -8.86 -0.11 -9.71
CA GLU A 159 -8.50 -1.14 -10.68
C GLU A 159 -9.70 -1.58 -11.52
N GLU A 160 -9.42 -2.04 -12.72
CA GLU A 160 -10.44 -2.52 -13.67
C GLU A 160 -10.30 -4.03 -13.84
N ILE A 161 -11.38 -4.67 -14.29
CA ILE A 161 -11.32 -6.11 -14.63
C ILE A 161 -10.88 -6.23 -16.09
N TRP A 162 -9.89 -7.08 -16.33
CA TRP A 162 -9.44 -7.48 -17.66
C TRP A 162 -10.06 -8.83 -18.01
N SER A 163 -10.59 -8.95 -19.25
CA SER A 163 -11.29 -10.16 -19.63
C SER A 163 -11.04 -10.52 -21.12
N LYS A 164 -11.06 -11.81 -21.41
CA LYS A 164 -11.03 -12.33 -22.78
C LYS A 164 -12.36 -12.13 -23.49
N LYS A 165 -13.46 -12.03 -22.72
CA LYS A 165 -14.83 -11.89 -23.20
C LYS A 165 -15.42 -10.55 -22.75
N PRO A 166 -16.32 -9.95 -23.52
CA PRO A 166 -16.95 -8.72 -23.08
C PRO A 166 -17.86 -8.97 -21.86
N ILE A 167 -17.78 -8.09 -20.88
CA ILE A 167 -18.66 -8.08 -19.70
C ILE A 167 -19.42 -6.76 -19.78
N ARG A 168 -20.72 -6.82 -20.00
CA ARG A 168 -21.60 -5.65 -20.17
C ARG A 168 -22.64 -5.54 -19.06
N THR A 169 -22.98 -6.69 -18.46
CA THR A 169 -23.97 -6.81 -17.38
C THR A 169 -23.44 -7.79 -16.33
N LEU A 170 -24.07 -7.81 -15.16
CA LEU A 170 -23.71 -8.77 -14.11
C LEU A 170 -24.00 -10.22 -14.52
N ASP A 171 -24.91 -10.44 -15.48
CA ASP A 171 -25.19 -11.79 -15.99
C ASP A 171 -24.01 -12.37 -16.77
N ASP A 172 -23.17 -11.53 -17.39
CA ASP A 172 -21.98 -11.99 -18.12
C ASP A 172 -20.91 -12.57 -17.17
N ILE A 173 -21.06 -12.35 -15.86
CA ILE A 173 -20.12 -12.85 -14.82
C ILE A 173 -20.42 -14.32 -14.49
N LYS A 174 -21.63 -14.79 -14.72
CA LYS A 174 -22.01 -16.17 -14.40
C LYS A 174 -21.14 -17.19 -15.15
N GLY A 175 -20.51 -18.08 -14.40
CA GLY A 175 -19.62 -19.11 -14.95
C GLY A 175 -18.25 -18.62 -15.41
N LEU A 176 -17.95 -17.33 -15.25
CA LEU A 176 -16.66 -16.77 -15.60
C LEU A 176 -15.60 -17.30 -14.60
N LYS A 177 -14.46 -17.74 -15.12
CA LYS A 177 -13.31 -18.12 -14.29
C LYS A 177 -12.47 -16.85 -14.07
N ILE A 178 -12.49 -16.32 -12.85
CA ILE A 178 -11.84 -15.04 -12.56
C ILE A 178 -10.78 -15.17 -11.45
N ARG A 179 -9.63 -14.53 -11.67
CA ARG A 179 -8.66 -14.34 -10.59
C ARG A 179 -9.07 -13.07 -9.82
N ALA A 180 -9.16 -13.21 -8.49
CA ALA A 180 -9.52 -12.09 -7.62
C ALA A 180 -8.79 -12.19 -6.28
N ALA A 181 -8.87 -11.14 -5.46
CA ALA A 181 -8.25 -11.08 -4.13
C ALA A 181 -9.14 -10.31 -3.14
N GLY A 182 -9.00 -10.60 -1.86
CA GLY A 182 -9.75 -9.89 -0.80
C GLY A 182 -11.26 -10.12 -0.87
N LEU A 183 -12.04 -9.12 -0.49
CA LEU A 183 -13.51 -9.19 -0.46
C LEU A 183 -14.13 -9.28 -1.86
N SER A 184 -13.40 -8.89 -2.90
CA SER A 184 -13.91 -9.02 -4.27
C SER A 184 -14.13 -10.49 -4.65
N MET A 185 -13.38 -11.43 -4.07
CA MET A 185 -13.60 -12.86 -4.32
C MET A 185 -15.05 -13.25 -4.01
N GLU A 186 -15.53 -12.89 -2.81
CA GLU A 186 -16.90 -13.18 -2.39
C GLU A 186 -17.94 -12.45 -3.25
N LEU A 187 -17.61 -11.24 -3.71
CA LEU A 187 -18.51 -10.49 -4.62
C LEU A 187 -18.70 -11.24 -5.94
N TRP A 188 -17.59 -11.67 -6.55
CA TRP A 188 -17.67 -12.40 -7.82
C TRP A 188 -18.33 -13.78 -7.65
N GLU A 189 -18.07 -14.47 -6.53
CA GLU A 189 -18.74 -15.74 -6.20
C GLU A 189 -20.25 -15.57 -6.07
N LYS A 190 -20.73 -14.52 -5.36
CA LYS A 190 -22.17 -14.23 -5.25
C LYS A 190 -22.80 -13.90 -6.60
N LEU A 191 -22.02 -13.40 -7.54
CA LEU A 191 -22.48 -13.11 -8.92
C LEU A 191 -22.34 -14.34 -9.83
N GLY A 192 -21.89 -15.49 -9.30
CA GLY A 192 -21.86 -16.76 -10.03
C GLY A 192 -20.55 -17.08 -10.75
N ALA A 193 -19.47 -16.35 -10.49
CA ALA A 193 -18.15 -16.66 -11.05
C ALA A 193 -17.47 -17.82 -10.29
N SER A 194 -16.53 -18.48 -10.95
CA SER A 194 -15.58 -19.39 -10.33
C SER A 194 -14.30 -18.61 -10.02
N VAL A 195 -13.96 -18.43 -8.74
CA VAL A 195 -12.92 -17.52 -8.32
C VAL A 195 -11.68 -18.23 -7.81
N VAL A 196 -10.49 -17.72 -8.14
CA VAL A 196 -9.22 -18.25 -7.66
C VAL A 196 -8.29 -17.09 -7.28
N LEU A 197 -7.48 -17.27 -6.23
CA LEU A 197 -6.41 -16.34 -5.87
C LEU A 197 -5.10 -16.84 -6.47
N LEU A 198 -4.41 -15.98 -7.22
CA LEU A 198 -3.08 -16.29 -7.80
C LEU A 198 -2.14 -15.10 -7.55
N PRO A 199 -0.86 -15.37 -7.23
CA PRO A 199 0.17 -14.33 -7.21
C PRO A 199 0.36 -13.70 -8.60
N GLY A 200 0.84 -12.45 -8.64
CA GLY A 200 0.95 -11.69 -9.89
C GLY A 200 1.68 -12.42 -11.02
N GLY A 201 2.79 -13.08 -10.72
CA GLY A 201 3.58 -13.81 -11.74
C GLY A 201 2.86 -14.99 -12.39
N GLU A 202 1.74 -15.46 -11.78
CA GLU A 202 0.96 -16.58 -12.31
C GLU A 202 -0.27 -16.12 -13.11
N VAL A 203 -0.61 -14.83 -13.08
CA VAL A 203 -1.83 -14.30 -13.70
C VAL A 203 -1.77 -14.43 -15.23
N LEU A 204 -0.76 -13.82 -15.86
CA LEU A 204 -0.64 -13.85 -17.31
C LEU A 204 -0.52 -15.27 -17.87
N PRO A 205 0.34 -16.16 -17.32
CA PRO A 205 0.37 -17.56 -17.77
C PRO A 205 -0.97 -18.29 -17.62
N SER A 206 -1.74 -17.99 -16.56
CA SER A 206 -3.06 -18.63 -16.34
C SER A 206 -4.10 -18.16 -17.38
N LEU A 207 -4.07 -16.87 -17.72
CA LEU A 207 -4.88 -16.33 -18.84
C LEU A 207 -4.48 -17.00 -20.16
N GLN A 208 -3.19 -17.08 -20.47
CA GLN A 208 -2.69 -17.66 -21.71
C GLN A 208 -3.13 -19.12 -21.89
N ARG A 209 -3.05 -19.91 -20.81
CA ARG A 209 -3.45 -21.33 -20.82
C ARG A 209 -4.97 -21.56 -20.70
N GLY A 210 -5.76 -20.50 -20.48
CA GLY A 210 -7.21 -20.66 -20.36
C GLY A 210 -7.68 -21.21 -19.00
N LEU A 211 -6.82 -21.18 -18.00
CA LEU A 211 -7.18 -21.57 -16.63
C LEU A 211 -8.12 -20.52 -16.00
N ILE A 212 -7.95 -19.25 -16.40
CA ILE A 212 -8.88 -18.17 -16.05
C ILE A 212 -9.28 -17.42 -17.33
N ASP A 213 -10.48 -16.83 -17.31
CA ASP A 213 -11.05 -16.02 -18.41
C ASP A 213 -10.87 -14.53 -18.17
N ALA A 214 -10.74 -14.13 -16.89
CA ALA A 214 -10.68 -12.73 -16.49
C ALA A 214 -9.82 -12.59 -15.23
N THR A 215 -9.40 -11.36 -14.96
CA THR A 215 -8.62 -11.03 -13.77
C THR A 215 -8.87 -9.58 -13.35
N GLU A 216 -8.94 -9.35 -12.06
CA GLU A 216 -8.54 -8.08 -11.47
C GLU A 216 -7.04 -8.22 -11.12
N PHE A 217 -6.30 -7.13 -11.08
CA PHE A 217 -4.95 -7.19 -10.50
C PHE A 217 -4.56 -5.88 -9.84
N LEU A 218 -4.42 -4.82 -10.63
CA LEU A 218 -4.16 -3.49 -10.09
C LEU A 218 -4.62 -2.42 -11.09
N GLU A 219 -3.99 -1.26 -11.09
CA GLU A 219 -4.37 -0.16 -11.98
C GLU A 219 -3.65 -0.28 -13.34
N ALA A 220 -4.05 0.56 -14.28
CA ALA A 220 -3.69 0.45 -15.70
C ALA A 220 -2.18 0.30 -15.99
N SER A 221 -1.30 0.96 -15.23
CA SER A 221 0.14 0.90 -15.52
C SER A 221 0.75 -0.45 -15.11
N VAL A 222 0.32 -0.98 -13.96
CA VAL A 222 0.77 -2.30 -13.50
C VAL A 222 0.22 -3.38 -14.43
N ASP A 223 -1.06 -3.33 -14.75
CA ASP A 223 -1.73 -4.32 -15.59
C ASP A 223 -1.14 -4.36 -17.01
N TYR A 224 -0.86 -3.18 -17.59
CA TYR A 224 -0.22 -3.10 -18.89
C TYR A 224 1.19 -3.69 -18.85
N THR A 225 1.98 -3.36 -17.82
CA THR A 225 3.35 -3.89 -17.72
C THR A 225 3.38 -5.38 -17.39
N LEU A 226 2.31 -5.92 -16.79
CA LEU A 226 2.12 -7.35 -16.59
C LEU A 226 1.78 -8.08 -17.91
N GLY A 227 1.39 -7.34 -18.95
CA GLY A 227 1.07 -7.91 -20.26
C GLY A 227 -0.38 -8.33 -20.48
N LEU A 228 -1.31 -7.88 -19.62
CA LEU A 228 -2.71 -8.30 -19.70
C LEU A 228 -3.34 -7.94 -21.06
N HIS A 229 -2.93 -6.81 -21.65
CA HIS A 229 -3.40 -6.32 -22.95
C HIS A 229 -3.06 -7.29 -24.12
N GLU A 230 -2.05 -8.16 -23.95
CA GLU A 230 -1.66 -9.12 -25.00
C GLU A 230 -2.67 -10.27 -25.11
N VAL A 231 -3.38 -10.58 -24.01
CA VAL A 231 -4.26 -11.76 -23.94
C VAL A 231 -5.73 -11.36 -23.81
N CYS A 232 -6.03 -10.31 -23.05
CA CYS A 232 -7.39 -9.82 -22.84
C CYS A 232 -7.73 -8.76 -23.92
N LYS A 233 -8.97 -8.80 -24.41
CA LYS A 233 -9.47 -7.83 -25.41
C LYS A 233 -10.42 -6.82 -24.81
N TYR A 234 -10.82 -7.04 -23.56
CA TYR A 234 -11.85 -6.22 -22.89
C TYR A 234 -11.38 -5.84 -21.48
N ARG A 235 -11.82 -4.65 -21.07
CA ARG A 235 -11.83 -4.24 -19.66
C ARG A 235 -13.23 -3.80 -19.32
N PHE A 236 -13.58 -3.86 -18.04
CA PHE A 236 -14.83 -3.24 -17.61
C PHE A 236 -14.66 -2.48 -16.28
N GLY A 237 -15.48 -1.45 -16.16
CA GLY A 237 -15.58 -0.57 -15.02
C GLY A 237 -16.99 -0.04 -14.84
N PRO A 238 -17.24 0.85 -13.90
CA PRO A 238 -16.27 1.31 -12.90
C PRO A 238 -15.83 0.18 -11.96
N PRO A 239 -14.78 0.39 -11.16
CA PRO A 239 -14.21 -0.66 -10.30
C PRO A 239 -15.09 -0.98 -9.09
N VAL A 240 -16.20 -1.69 -9.34
CA VAL A 240 -17.18 -2.08 -8.31
C VAL A 240 -16.62 -3.04 -7.27
N HIS A 241 -15.46 -3.63 -7.55
CA HIS A 241 -14.82 -4.61 -6.68
C HIS A 241 -13.76 -3.96 -5.77
N MET A 242 -12.97 -3.03 -6.32
CA MET A 242 -11.86 -2.38 -5.61
C MET A 242 -11.68 -0.94 -6.08
N SER A 243 -12.11 0.01 -5.25
CA SER A 243 -12.01 1.44 -5.56
C SER A 243 -10.61 2.00 -5.26
N ASN A 244 -9.79 1.27 -4.54
CA ASN A 244 -8.41 1.61 -4.17
C ASN A 244 -7.81 0.40 -3.46
N ASN A 245 -6.48 0.35 -3.35
CA ASN A 245 -5.80 -0.67 -2.54
C ASN A 245 -4.72 0.02 -1.72
N ILE A 246 -4.63 -0.34 -0.45
CA ILE A 246 -3.54 0.11 0.40
C ILE A 246 -2.78 -1.12 0.92
N PHE A 247 -1.45 -1.03 0.90
CA PHE A 247 -0.58 -2.13 1.28
C PHE A 247 0.03 -1.86 2.65
N GLN A 248 0.82 -2.80 3.13
CA GLN A 248 1.38 -2.77 4.48
C GLN A 248 2.89 -2.86 4.46
N LEU A 249 3.54 -2.00 5.22
CA LEU A 249 4.90 -2.20 5.67
C LEU A 249 4.82 -2.97 6.99
N LEU A 250 5.26 -4.20 6.96
CA LEU A 250 5.37 -5.03 8.17
C LEU A 250 6.80 -4.98 8.69
N ILE A 251 6.98 -4.85 10.00
CA ILE A 251 8.29 -4.79 10.63
C ILE A 251 8.33 -5.77 11.81
N LYS A 252 9.43 -6.51 11.90
CA LYS A 252 9.71 -7.41 13.02
C LYS A 252 9.83 -6.61 14.34
N PRO A 253 9.05 -6.96 15.38
CA PRO A 253 9.06 -6.18 16.63
C PRO A 253 10.44 -6.03 17.26
N ALA A 254 11.29 -7.07 17.22
CA ALA A 254 12.63 -7.01 17.77
C ALA A 254 13.53 -6.02 17.02
N SER A 255 13.36 -5.90 15.71
CA SER A 255 14.10 -4.92 14.87
C SER A 255 13.58 -3.50 15.12
N TRP A 256 12.27 -3.34 15.29
CA TRP A 256 11.65 -2.06 15.65
C TRP A 256 12.14 -1.55 17.01
N LYS A 257 12.15 -2.43 18.02
CA LYS A 257 12.58 -2.06 19.39
C LYS A 257 14.03 -1.56 19.45
N LYS A 258 14.91 -2.03 18.55
CA LYS A 258 16.31 -1.62 18.49
C LYS A 258 16.53 -0.23 17.90
N LEU A 259 15.53 0.32 17.21
CA LEU A 259 15.67 1.66 16.63
C LEU A 259 15.54 2.73 17.71
N PRO A 260 16.40 3.75 17.69
CA PRO A 260 16.17 4.96 18.47
C PRO A 260 14.92 5.69 17.93
N ASP A 261 14.32 6.51 18.76
CA ASP A 261 13.00 7.09 18.48
C ASP A 261 12.98 7.97 17.23
N ASP A 262 14.07 8.66 16.93
CA ASP A 262 14.18 9.46 15.72
C ASP A 262 14.16 8.59 14.46
N LEU A 263 14.79 7.41 14.48
CA LEU A 263 14.74 6.47 13.34
C LEU A 263 13.36 5.82 13.23
N LYS A 264 12.67 5.55 14.34
CA LYS A 264 11.27 5.09 14.31
C LYS A 264 10.39 6.13 13.61
N ALA A 265 10.52 7.40 14.01
CA ALA A 265 9.78 8.50 13.37
C ALA A 265 10.10 8.60 11.88
N ILE A 266 11.37 8.42 11.49
CA ILE A 266 11.77 8.42 10.07
C ILE A 266 11.08 7.28 9.31
N VAL A 267 11.09 6.05 9.84
CA VAL A 267 10.49 4.88 9.18
C VAL A 267 8.99 5.11 8.93
N GLU A 268 8.27 5.59 9.95
CA GLU A 268 6.83 5.88 9.86
C GLU A 268 6.54 7.01 8.88
N ASN A 269 7.24 8.15 9.01
CA ASN A 269 7.02 9.30 8.12
C ASN A 269 7.44 9.00 6.68
N ALA A 270 8.48 8.19 6.49
CA ALA A 270 8.89 7.72 5.17
C ALA A 270 7.79 6.87 4.51
N ALA A 271 7.05 6.06 5.28
CA ALA A 271 5.94 5.26 4.74
C ALA A 271 4.79 6.17 4.28
N MET A 272 4.44 7.17 5.09
CA MET A 272 3.42 8.16 4.72
C MET A 272 3.85 8.94 3.48
N ALA A 273 5.09 9.45 3.46
CA ALA A 273 5.62 10.21 2.32
C ALA A 273 5.62 9.36 1.04
N ALA A 274 6.08 8.10 1.13
CA ALA A 274 6.11 7.18 -0.01
C ALA A 274 4.69 6.89 -0.52
N THR A 275 3.71 6.76 0.37
CA THR A 275 2.30 6.54 -0.01
C THR A 275 1.77 7.70 -0.86
N PHE A 276 1.96 8.95 -0.41
CA PHE A 276 1.47 10.12 -1.16
C PHE A 276 2.25 10.36 -2.46
N GLN A 277 3.58 10.26 -2.40
CA GLN A 277 4.43 10.43 -3.58
C GLN A 277 4.12 9.35 -4.63
N GLY A 278 3.99 8.11 -4.18
CA GLY A 278 3.70 6.97 -5.04
C GLY A 278 2.32 7.07 -5.70
N TYR A 279 1.30 7.43 -4.92
CA TYR A 279 -0.06 7.62 -5.43
C TYR A 279 -0.10 8.66 -6.56
N SER A 280 0.63 9.76 -6.38
CA SER A 280 0.72 10.80 -7.42
C SER A 280 1.36 10.26 -8.70
N ARG A 281 2.43 9.46 -8.57
CA ARG A 281 3.11 8.83 -9.72
C ARG A 281 2.22 7.80 -10.40
N PHE A 282 1.50 6.98 -9.61
CA PHE A 282 0.53 6.02 -10.15
C PHE A 282 -0.51 6.73 -11.03
N TRP A 283 -1.10 7.85 -10.56
CA TRP A 283 -2.09 8.56 -11.36
C TRP A 283 -1.51 9.07 -12.68
N MET A 284 -0.28 9.60 -12.67
CA MET A 284 0.35 10.05 -13.92
C MET A 284 0.60 8.89 -14.88
N ASP A 285 1.02 7.74 -14.36
CA ASP A 285 1.19 6.54 -15.18
C ASP A 285 -0.19 5.97 -15.61
N THR A 286 -1.18 5.96 -14.74
CA THR A 286 -2.55 5.53 -15.08
C THR A 286 -3.08 6.30 -16.30
N ILE A 287 -2.92 7.62 -16.33
CA ILE A 287 -3.32 8.48 -17.46
C ILE A 287 -2.58 8.04 -18.73
N LYS A 288 -1.26 7.91 -18.66
CA LYS A 288 -0.40 7.53 -19.78
C LYS A 288 -0.73 6.14 -20.31
N TYR A 289 -0.91 5.17 -19.40
CA TYR A 289 -1.15 3.79 -19.81
C TYR A 289 -2.57 3.55 -20.30
N ASN A 290 -3.56 4.26 -19.79
CA ASN A 290 -4.91 4.21 -20.35
C ASN A 290 -4.91 4.60 -21.83
N LYS A 291 -4.16 5.65 -22.20
CA LYS A 291 -3.98 6.02 -23.61
C LYS A 291 -3.37 4.90 -24.42
N LYS A 292 -2.31 4.24 -23.92
CA LYS A 292 -1.70 3.10 -24.62
C LYS A 292 -2.67 1.93 -24.78
N ILE A 293 -3.47 1.65 -23.77
CA ILE A 293 -4.48 0.59 -23.75
C ILE A 293 -5.52 0.84 -24.84
N GLU A 294 -5.99 2.10 -24.96
CA GLU A 294 -6.92 2.53 -26.01
C GLU A 294 -6.28 2.39 -27.39
N GLU A 295 -5.05 2.86 -27.56
CA GLU A 295 -4.28 2.76 -28.83
C GLU A 295 -4.04 1.30 -29.24
N TYR A 296 -3.87 0.39 -28.27
CA TYR A 296 -3.73 -1.05 -28.51
C TYR A 296 -5.03 -1.70 -29.00
N GLY A 297 -6.17 -1.05 -28.78
CA GLY A 297 -7.48 -1.53 -29.25
C GLY A 297 -8.28 -2.31 -28.21
N ILE A 298 -7.94 -2.17 -26.92
CA ILE A 298 -8.73 -2.80 -25.84
C ILE A 298 -10.06 -2.08 -25.69
N GLN A 299 -11.13 -2.84 -25.69
CA GLN A 299 -12.50 -2.30 -25.57
C GLN A 299 -12.88 -2.19 -24.08
N THR A 300 -13.27 -0.99 -23.66
CA THR A 300 -13.75 -0.76 -22.29
C THR A 300 -15.27 -0.74 -22.25
N THR A 301 -15.85 -1.62 -21.43
CA THR A 301 -17.30 -1.65 -21.18
C THR A 301 -17.59 -1.06 -19.80
N LYS A 302 -18.84 -0.63 -19.60
CA LYS A 302 -19.25 -0.02 -18.31
C LYS A 302 -20.54 -0.69 -17.83
N LEU A 303 -20.57 -1.02 -16.55
CA LEU A 303 -21.77 -1.50 -15.89
C LEU A 303 -22.79 -0.35 -15.75
N SER A 304 -24.05 -0.69 -15.87
CA SER A 304 -25.15 0.26 -15.63
C SER A 304 -25.13 0.78 -14.18
N LYS A 305 -25.77 1.90 -13.93
CA LYS A 305 -25.91 2.42 -12.55
C LYS A 305 -26.66 1.43 -11.64
N GLU A 306 -27.61 0.70 -12.22
CA GLU A 306 -28.36 -0.34 -11.51
C GLU A 306 -27.43 -1.51 -11.09
N ASP A 307 -26.60 -1.99 -12.01
CA ASP A 307 -25.61 -3.04 -11.71
C ASP A 307 -24.60 -2.58 -10.63
N GLN A 308 -24.16 -1.33 -10.73
CA GLN A 308 -23.25 -0.76 -9.71
C GLN A 308 -23.91 -0.71 -8.33
N ALA A 309 -25.19 -0.30 -8.27
CA ALA A 309 -25.95 -0.28 -7.00
C ALA A 309 -26.13 -1.69 -6.44
N ARG A 310 -26.39 -2.68 -7.31
CA ARG A 310 -26.48 -4.08 -6.89
C ARG A 310 -25.14 -4.60 -6.34
N CYS A 311 -24.02 -4.25 -6.96
CA CYS A 311 -22.69 -4.62 -6.42
C CYS A 311 -22.45 -3.99 -5.05
N ARG A 312 -22.89 -2.75 -4.84
CA ARG A 312 -22.79 -2.06 -3.53
C ARG A 312 -23.61 -2.78 -2.47
N GLU A 313 -24.84 -3.16 -2.81
CA GLU A 313 -25.72 -3.92 -1.91
C GLU A 313 -25.10 -5.26 -1.53
N LEU A 314 -24.56 -6.01 -2.51
CA LEU A 314 -23.87 -7.26 -2.27
C LEU A 314 -22.62 -7.05 -1.40
N GLY A 315 -21.88 -5.97 -1.63
CA GLY A 315 -20.72 -5.61 -0.83
C GLY A 315 -21.09 -5.43 0.66
N PHE A 316 -22.15 -4.65 0.92
CA PHE A 316 -22.65 -4.48 2.30
C PHE A 316 -23.11 -5.82 2.91
N GLN A 317 -23.79 -6.64 2.12
CA GLN A 317 -24.22 -7.97 2.57
C GLN A 317 -23.02 -8.82 2.99
N ILE A 318 -21.99 -8.90 2.14
CA ILE A 318 -20.77 -9.69 2.40
C ILE A 318 -20.10 -9.22 3.71
N ILE A 319 -19.92 -7.91 3.84
CA ILE A 319 -19.26 -7.33 5.03
C ILE A 319 -20.08 -7.66 6.29
N ASN A 320 -21.41 -7.50 6.25
CA ASN A 320 -22.27 -7.76 7.39
C ASN A 320 -22.28 -9.26 7.75
N GLU A 321 -22.28 -10.16 6.76
CA GLU A 321 -22.18 -11.61 6.98
C GLU A 321 -20.86 -11.99 7.68
N LYS A 322 -19.74 -11.36 7.31
CA LYS A 322 -18.44 -11.56 7.95
C LYS A 322 -18.44 -10.98 9.37
N ALA A 323 -18.97 -9.78 9.55
CA ALA A 323 -19.07 -9.12 10.86
C ALA A 323 -19.91 -9.94 11.85
N ALA A 324 -20.91 -10.66 11.38
CA ALA A 324 -21.72 -11.54 12.23
C ALA A 324 -20.95 -12.78 12.73
N LYS A 325 -19.85 -13.16 12.06
CA LYS A 325 -19.08 -14.36 12.36
C LYS A 325 -17.78 -14.07 13.12
N ASP A 326 -17.25 -12.85 13.03
CA ASP A 326 -15.94 -12.51 13.59
C ASP A 326 -16.06 -11.21 14.41
N PRO A 327 -15.85 -11.29 15.74
CA PRO A 327 -15.98 -10.10 16.60
C PRO A 327 -14.98 -8.99 16.27
N PHE A 328 -13.75 -9.31 15.84
CA PHE A 328 -12.78 -8.28 15.49
C PHE A 328 -13.12 -7.62 14.15
N PHE A 329 -13.53 -8.42 13.16
CA PHE A 329 -14.05 -7.90 11.90
C PHE A 329 -15.21 -6.92 12.17
N LYS A 330 -16.15 -7.34 13.03
CA LYS A 330 -17.29 -6.50 13.44
C LYS A 330 -16.81 -5.16 14.04
N LYS A 331 -15.83 -5.22 14.96
CA LYS A 331 -15.27 -4.03 15.62
C LYS A 331 -14.71 -3.04 14.58
N VAL A 332 -13.92 -3.54 13.63
CA VAL A 332 -13.33 -2.71 12.56
C VAL A 332 -14.44 -2.11 11.69
N TRP A 333 -15.39 -2.97 11.25
CA TRP A 333 -16.50 -2.51 10.39
C TRP A 333 -17.38 -1.45 11.09
N GLU A 334 -17.67 -1.61 12.38
CA GLU A 334 -18.43 -0.61 13.13
C GLU A 334 -17.68 0.72 13.24
N SER A 335 -16.35 0.68 13.39
CA SER A 335 -15.52 1.89 13.36
C SER A 335 -15.63 2.60 11.99
N GLN A 336 -15.53 1.83 10.89
CA GLN A 336 -15.66 2.39 9.54
C GLN A 336 -17.07 2.98 9.31
N LYS A 337 -18.12 2.28 9.73
CA LYS A 337 -19.51 2.80 9.60
C LYS A 337 -19.70 4.10 10.38
N ALA A 338 -19.26 4.13 11.62
CA ALA A 338 -19.36 5.34 12.46
C ALA A 338 -18.60 6.52 11.85
N PHE A 339 -17.44 6.25 11.23
CA PHE A 339 -16.69 7.27 10.49
C PHE A 339 -17.48 7.76 9.27
N ILE A 340 -18.00 6.83 8.46
CA ILE A 340 -18.77 7.17 7.24
C ILE A 340 -19.98 8.06 7.60
N GLU A 341 -20.72 7.68 8.64
CA GLU A 341 -21.91 8.42 9.09
C GLU A 341 -21.58 9.85 9.51
N LYS A 342 -20.42 10.05 10.14
CA LYS A 342 -19.96 11.38 10.56
C LYS A 342 -19.38 12.20 9.41
N TYR A 343 -18.62 11.57 8.52
CA TYR A 343 -17.82 12.22 7.50
C TYR A 343 -18.63 12.60 6.25
N LYS A 344 -19.41 11.64 5.70
CA LYS A 344 -20.09 11.84 4.40
C LYS A 344 -21.02 13.06 4.33
N PRO A 345 -21.82 13.39 5.36
CA PRO A 345 -22.68 14.58 5.27
C PRO A 345 -21.86 15.87 5.03
N TYR A 346 -20.74 16.03 5.72
CA TYR A 346 -19.88 17.21 5.54
C TYR A 346 -19.09 17.15 4.23
N TYR A 347 -18.58 16.00 3.86
CA TYR A 347 -17.86 15.81 2.60
C TYR A 347 -18.74 16.16 1.42
N ASN A 348 -19.99 15.71 1.42
CA ASN A 348 -20.95 15.98 0.34
C ASN A 348 -21.28 17.46 0.20
N LEU A 349 -21.26 18.24 1.32
CA LEU A 349 -21.45 19.68 1.27
C LEU A 349 -20.31 20.42 0.55
N THR A 350 -19.15 19.81 0.43
CA THR A 350 -17.99 20.44 -0.20
C THR A 350 -17.79 20.05 -1.66
N LYS A 351 -18.62 19.14 -2.19
CA LYS A 351 -18.54 18.71 -3.59
C LYS A 351 -19.27 19.72 -4.50
N PHE A 352 -18.67 19.99 -5.63
CA PHE A 352 -19.35 20.70 -6.72
C PHE A 352 -20.18 19.67 -7.50
N ASP A 353 -21.36 20.08 -7.98
CA ASP A 353 -22.25 19.25 -8.83
C ASP A 353 -21.68 19.10 -10.25
#